data_87b1478549fc1aba5b24c1b6ef38ca06
#
_entry.id   87b1478549fc1aba5b24c1b6ef38ca06
#
_cell.length_a   1.000
_cell.length_b   1.000
_cell.length_c   1.000
_cell.angle_alpha   90.00
_cell.angle_beta   90.00
_cell.angle_gamma   90.00
#
_symmetry.space_group_name_H-M   'P 1'
#
loop_
_entity.id
_entity.type
_entity.pdbx_description
1 polymer ?
#
loop_
_entity_poly.entity_id
_entity_poly.type
_entity_poly.pdbx_seq_one_letter_code
_entity_poly.pdbx_strand_id
1 'polypeptide(L)'
;MCIRDSNLPALVVADERTWAVAGKAVDAGLRSAGVVACDPLVFPAEPCLYASLDNAHTIADRLRTLDAETGSAVVPIAVGSGTINDLTKLAAKDVGRRYAVVGTAASMDGYTGAGAPISDNGVKVTMQCVAPQVVIFDLDITAAAPQVMTASGYGDLAAKIPGGADWIIADAAGIEPLDQHVWALVQSGVRDALSRPDDLRRGDPEAFSGLVEGLILSGLAMQVYDGTRPASGAEHYFSHIWELAHVGADRNPPLSHGHKVAIGTLAMLAFYEKFLDRDLSRLDIDAAVAAWPDWRTVESDIRSTFEGALADHAVKETKVKYVDADGLRARLNRVVDRWHETRAALEKQLVRARVFADQLRRAGAPSRPEDIGLTAADVRATFPKAMYYRSRYTVLDLAREAGWYEELVEEVFAPDGLWT
;
A
#
# COMPACT_ATOMS: atom_id res chain seq x y z
N MET A 1 6.56 23.44 -15.00
CA MET A 1 7.71 24.35 -14.78
C MET A 1 8.93 23.48 -14.66
N CYS A 2 9.84 23.54 -15.64
CA CYS A 2 11.06 22.73 -15.66
C CYS A 2 12.07 23.32 -14.66
N ILE A 3 12.82 22.53 -13.92
CA ILE A 3 13.88 23.02 -13.01
C ILE A 3 14.86 23.91 -13.78
N ARG A 4 15.16 23.57 -15.04
CA ARG A 4 16.00 24.35 -15.94
C ARG A 4 15.48 25.77 -16.19
N ASP A 5 14.16 25.96 -16.21
CA ASP A 5 13.53 27.27 -16.51
C ASP A 5 13.36 28.13 -15.26
N SER A 6 13.58 27.55 -14.07
CA SER A 6 13.38 28.26 -12.79
C SER A 6 14.64 28.92 -12.24
N ASN A 7 15.83 28.62 -12.79
CA ASN A 7 17.15 29.02 -12.25
C ASN A 7 17.34 28.69 -10.76
N LEU A 8 16.55 27.78 -10.20
CA LEU A 8 16.67 27.37 -8.81
C LEU A 8 17.79 26.36 -8.64
N PRO A 9 18.56 26.46 -7.54
CA PRO A 9 19.56 25.44 -7.22
C PRO A 9 18.89 24.13 -6.82
N ALA A 10 19.60 23.02 -6.99
CA ALA A 10 19.12 21.69 -6.72
C ALA A 10 20.03 20.92 -5.74
N LEU A 11 19.44 20.13 -4.86
CA LEU A 11 20.11 19.21 -3.94
C LEU A 11 19.75 17.78 -4.26
N VAL A 12 20.72 16.95 -4.64
CA VAL A 12 20.55 15.50 -4.75
C VAL A 12 20.58 14.87 -3.35
N VAL A 13 19.56 14.09 -3.03
CA VAL A 13 19.46 13.30 -1.78
C VAL A 13 19.48 11.82 -2.14
N ALA A 14 20.43 11.07 -1.59
CA ALA A 14 20.64 9.65 -1.85
C ALA A 14 21.23 8.94 -0.63
N ASP A 15 21.34 7.62 -0.64
CA ASP A 15 22.30 6.88 0.16
C ASP A 15 23.51 6.47 -0.69
N GLU A 16 24.57 5.92 -0.09
CA GLU A 16 25.79 5.55 -0.83
C GLU A 16 25.53 4.56 -1.96
N ARG A 17 24.53 3.65 -1.80
CA ARG A 17 24.15 2.65 -2.82
C ARG A 17 23.47 3.33 -3.99
N THR A 18 22.44 4.11 -3.72
CA THR A 18 21.67 4.81 -4.76
C THR A 18 22.44 5.96 -5.39
N TRP A 19 23.39 6.59 -4.64
CA TRP A 19 24.36 7.51 -5.18
C TRP A 19 25.26 6.85 -6.22
N ALA A 20 25.75 5.64 -5.93
CA ALA A 20 26.62 4.91 -6.85
C ALA A 20 25.92 4.51 -8.16
N VAL A 21 24.65 4.10 -8.09
CA VAL A 21 23.91 3.57 -9.27
C VAL A 21 23.27 4.67 -10.11
N ALA A 22 22.84 5.78 -9.53
CA ALA A 22 22.12 6.83 -10.24
C ALA A 22 22.50 8.26 -9.79
N GLY A 23 22.77 8.50 -8.50
CA GLY A 23 22.97 9.82 -7.94
C GLY A 23 24.08 10.62 -8.63
N LYS A 24 25.22 10.00 -8.90
CA LYS A 24 26.34 10.62 -9.63
C LYS A 24 25.94 11.09 -11.03
N ALA A 25 25.18 10.27 -11.75
CA ALA A 25 24.74 10.61 -13.09
C ALA A 25 23.71 11.76 -13.08
N VAL A 26 22.81 11.76 -12.09
CA VAL A 26 21.82 12.85 -11.90
C VAL A 26 22.55 14.16 -11.57
N ASP A 27 23.48 14.18 -10.62
CA ASP A 27 24.24 15.37 -10.26
C ASP A 27 25.04 15.91 -11.46
N ALA A 28 25.75 15.04 -12.17
CA ALA A 28 26.49 15.42 -13.38
C ALA A 28 25.57 15.97 -14.48
N GLY A 29 24.41 15.35 -14.67
CA GLY A 29 23.39 15.80 -15.62
C GLY A 29 22.84 17.20 -15.28
N LEU A 30 22.56 17.47 -14.02
CA LEU A 30 22.13 18.79 -13.55
C LEU A 30 23.20 19.87 -13.85
N ARG A 31 24.45 19.60 -13.49
CA ARG A 31 25.58 20.52 -13.75
C ARG A 31 25.78 20.77 -15.25
N SER A 32 25.72 19.72 -16.07
CA SER A 32 25.87 19.83 -17.52
C SER A 32 24.71 20.60 -18.18
N ALA A 33 23.53 20.55 -17.58
CA ALA A 33 22.36 21.33 -18.01
C ALA A 33 22.38 22.79 -17.53
N GLY A 34 23.43 23.21 -16.80
CA GLY A 34 23.57 24.58 -16.27
C GLY A 34 22.75 24.85 -14.99
N VAL A 35 22.23 23.79 -14.33
CA VAL A 35 21.59 23.92 -13.03
C VAL A 35 22.65 24.11 -11.96
N VAL A 36 22.44 25.03 -11.02
CA VAL A 36 23.30 25.18 -9.85
C VAL A 36 23.05 23.97 -8.94
N ALA A 37 23.94 22.97 -9.00
CA ALA A 37 23.85 21.79 -8.14
C ALA A 37 24.66 22.03 -6.84
N CYS A 38 23.98 21.95 -5.70
CA CYS A 38 24.59 21.95 -4.38
C CYS A 38 25.36 20.64 -4.15
N ASP A 39 26.25 20.62 -3.16
CA ASP A 39 26.90 19.38 -2.75
C ASP A 39 25.85 18.38 -2.26
N PRO A 40 25.84 17.14 -2.79
CA PRO A 40 24.78 16.17 -2.53
C PRO A 40 24.75 15.77 -1.05
N LEU A 41 23.56 15.46 -0.56
CA LEU A 41 23.38 14.83 0.74
C LEU A 41 23.28 13.31 0.54
N VAL A 42 24.35 12.62 0.94
CA VAL A 42 24.46 11.17 0.79
C VAL A 42 24.51 10.53 2.17
N PHE A 43 23.48 9.75 2.50
CA PHE A 43 23.42 8.99 3.74
C PHE A 43 24.33 7.75 3.67
N PRO A 44 24.91 7.30 4.80
CA PRO A 44 25.67 6.05 4.85
C PRO A 44 24.81 4.84 4.40
N ALA A 45 25.46 3.86 3.77
CA ALA A 45 24.81 2.60 3.43
C ALA A 45 24.57 1.70 4.65
N GLU A 46 25.41 1.85 5.68
CA GLU A 46 25.33 1.10 6.94
C GLU A 46 25.40 2.06 8.15
N PRO A 47 24.49 1.91 9.13
CA PRO A 47 23.32 1.00 9.10
C PRO A 47 22.35 1.37 7.97
N CYS A 48 21.51 0.39 7.55
CA CYS A 48 20.51 0.62 6.50
C CYS A 48 19.65 1.86 6.85
N LEU A 49 19.54 2.80 5.91
CA LEU A 49 18.77 4.02 6.12
C LEU A 49 17.30 3.68 6.37
N TYR A 50 16.75 4.21 7.44
CA TYR A 50 15.36 4.00 7.83
C TYR A 50 14.54 5.28 7.62
N ALA A 51 13.27 5.12 7.23
CA ALA A 51 12.33 6.24 7.03
C ALA A 51 11.86 6.79 8.40
N SER A 52 12.75 7.48 9.12
CA SER A 52 12.48 8.10 10.42
C SER A 52 12.29 9.61 10.30
N LEU A 53 11.60 10.19 11.28
CA LEU A 53 11.39 11.63 11.37
C LEU A 53 12.71 12.39 11.47
N ASP A 54 13.70 11.88 12.23
CA ASP A 54 15.02 12.48 12.40
C ASP A 54 15.79 12.57 11.06
N ASN A 55 15.73 11.51 10.25
CA ASN A 55 16.35 11.51 8.92
C ASN A 55 15.67 12.50 7.97
N ALA A 56 14.36 12.65 8.05
CA ALA A 56 13.64 13.67 7.27
C ALA A 56 14.02 15.10 7.72
N HIS A 57 14.12 15.33 9.02
CA HIS A 57 14.60 16.61 9.57
C HIS A 57 16.05 16.92 9.13
N THR A 58 16.93 15.91 9.07
CA THR A 58 18.30 16.09 8.54
C THR A 58 18.29 16.68 7.13
N ILE A 59 17.42 16.18 6.25
CA ILE A 59 17.25 16.71 4.89
C ILE A 59 16.67 18.14 4.94
N ALA A 60 15.64 18.38 5.75
CA ALA A 60 14.99 19.68 5.87
C ALA A 60 15.97 20.75 6.38
N ASP A 61 16.80 20.43 7.36
CA ASP A 61 17.81 21.34 7.91
C ASP A 61 18.92 21.65 6.90
N ARG A 62 19.34 20.64 6.12
CA ARG A 62 20.27 20.86 5.01
C ARG A 62 19.68 21.81 3.95
N LEU A 63 18.42 21.66 3.61
CA LEU A 63 17.72 22.56 2.68
C LEU A 63 17.67 23.99 3.21
N ARG A 64 17.34 24.20 4.49
CA ARG A 64 17.33 25.54 5.13
C ARG A 64 18.72 26.18 5.10
N THR A 65 19.75 25.41 5.39
CA THR A 65 21.15 25.89 5.34
C THR A 65 21.54 26.34 3.94
N LEU A 66 21.23 25.52 2.94
CA LEU A 66 21.52 25.81 1.53
C LEU A 66 20.72 27.01 0.99
N ASP A 67 19.48 27.18 1.44
CA ASP A 67 18.68 28.37 1.10
C ASP A 67 19.38 29.66 1.58
N ALA A 68 19.93 29.64 2.81
CA ALA A 68 20.66 30.77 3.34
C ALA A 68 21.99 31.03 2.60
N GLU A 69 22.72 29.98 2.23
CA GLU A 69 23.99 30.05 1.50
C GLU A 69 23.82 30.54 0.06
N THR A 70 22.75 30.09 -0.63
CA THR A 70 22.52 30.40 -2.04
C THR A 70 21.66 31.64 -2.26
N GLY A 71 20.96 32.11 -1.22
CA GLY A 71 19.97 33.18 -1.31
C GLY A 71 18.72 32.79 -2.13
N SER A 72 18.51 31.49 -2.39
CA SER A 72 17.47 30.96 -3.24
C SER A 72 16.88 29.67 -2.67
N ALA A 73 15.63 29.39 -3.04
CA ALA A 73 14.95 28.16 -2.66
C ALA A 73 15.57 26.95 -3.37
N VAL A 74 16.22 26.04 -2.63
CA VAL A 74 16.84 24.84 -3.17
C VAL A 74 15.79 23.74 -3.40
N VAL A 75 15.76 23.13 -4.59
CA VAL A 75 14.83 22.05 -4.96
C VAL A 75 15.47 20.69 -4.61
N PRO A 76 14.89 19.89 -3.71
CA PRO A 76 15.42 18.56 -3.44
C PRO A 76 15.03 17.58 -4.56
N ILE A 77 15.98 16.69 -4.90
CA ILE A 77 15.84 15.61 -5.85
C ILE A 77 16.16 14.31 -5.14
N ALA A 78 15.14 13.53 -4.82
CA ALA A 78 15.30 12.19 -4.26
C ALA A 78 15.87 11.25 -5.33
N VAL A 79 17.00 10.62 -5.08
CA VAL A 79 17.54 9.57 -5.96
C VAL A 79 17.65 8.29 -5.16
N GLY A 80 16.64 7.40 -5.33
CA GLY A 80 16.57 6.20 -4.50
C GLY A 80 15.23 5.46 -4.65
N SER A 81 15.01 4.52 -3.74
CA SER A 81 13.74 3.80 -3.63
C SER A 81 12.81 4.46 -2.60
N GLY A 82 11.81 3.73 -2.10
CA GLY A 82 10.77 4.25 -1.21
C GLY A 82 11.29 5.07 -0.04
N THR A 83 12.31 4.59 0.69
CA THR A 83 12.86 5.28 1.86
C THR A 83 13.36 6.69 1.53
N ILE A 84 14.23 6.83 0.53
CA ILE A 84 14.77 8.13 0.11
C ILE A 84 13.65 9.04 -0.40
N ASN A 85 12.70 8.48 -1.17
CA ASN A 85 11.54 9.22 -1.64
C ASN A 85 10.71 9.78 -0.48
N ASP A 86 10.35 8.96 0.51
CA ASP A 86 9.46 9.36 1.60
C ASP A 86 10.13 10.37 2.55
N LEU A 87 11.43 10.18 2.85
CA LEU A 87 12.22 11.14 3.62
C LEU A 87 12.28 12.50 2.92
N THR A 88 12.61 12.50 1.62
CA THR A 88 12.72 13.75 0.83
C THR A 88 11.35 14.41 0.65
N LYS A 89 10.30 13.63 0.46
CA LYS A 89 8.90 14.09 0.37
C LYS A 89 8.49 14.85 1.64
N LEU A 90 8.75 14.26 2.81
CA LEU A 90 8.43 14.91 4.09
C LEU A 90 9.27 16.15 4.31
N ALA A 91 10.60 16.09 4.09
CA ALA A 91 11.49 17.22 4.21
C ALA A 91 11.08 18.38 3.29
N ALA A 92 10.72 18.09 2.04
CA ALA A 92 10.24 19.10 1.09
C ALA A 92 8.96 19.78 1.58
N LYS A 93 8.00 19.02 2.15
CA LYS A 93 6.81 19.58 2.79
C LYS A 93 7.18 20.51 3.94
N ASP A 94 8.09 20.10 4.83
CA ASP A 94 8.45 20.85 6.05
C ASP A 94 9.15 22.18 5.75
N VAL A 95 9.76 22.30 4.58
CA VAL A 95 10.34 23.57 4.10
C VAL A 95 9.50 24.26 3.02
N GLY A 96 8.26 23.78 2.76
CA GLY A 96 7.36 24.38 1.78
C GLY A 96 7.88 24.30 0.33
N ARG A 97 8.51 23.17 -0.05
CA ARG A 97 9.13 22.95 -1.36
C ARG A 97 8.38 21.90 -2.19
N ARG A 98 8.52 22.05 -3.50
CA ARG A 98 8.28 20.95 -4.45
C ARG A 98 9.55 20.13 -4.59
N TYR A 99 9.42 18.87 -4.97
CA TYR A 99 10.57 17.98 -5.15
C TYR A 99 10.42 17.11 -6.39
N ALA A 100 11.51 16.51 -6.81
CA ALA A 100 11.55 15.51 -7.87
C ALA A 100 12.06 14.18 -7.31
N VAL A 101 11.72 13.08 -7.96
CA VAL A 101 12.24 11.75 -7.63
C VAL A 101 12.76 11.03 -8.86
N VAL A 102 13.92 10.43 -8.73
CA VAL A 102 14.51 9.46 -9.64
C VAL A 102 14.49 8.11 -8.93
N GLY A 103 13.53 7.26 -9.32
CA GLY A 103 13.35 5.94 -8.73
C GLY A 103 14.44 4.97 -9.18
N THR A 104 15.06 4.26 -8.24
CA THR A 104 16.12 3.28 -8.52
C THR A 104 15.66 1.84 -8.37
N ALA A 105 14.42 1.59 -7.97
CA ALA A 105 13.82 0.26 -7.85
C ALA A 105 12.30 0.35 -7.97
N ALA A 106 11.66 -0.64 -8.58
CA ALA A 106 10.20 -0.78 -8.63
C ALA A 106 9.70 -1.55 -7.39
N SER A 107 9.74 -0.92 -6.21
CA SER A 107 9.56 -1.61 -4.92
C SER A 107 8.22 -1.36 -4.22
N MET A 108 7.47 -0.34 -4.61
CA MET A 108 6.17 0.05 -4.02
C MET A 108 5.48 1.11 -4.88
N ASP A 109 4.21 1.43 -4.60
CA ASP A 109 3.40 2.38 -5.37
C ASP A 109 3.42 3.84 -4.87
N GLY A 110 4.06 4.11 -3.74
CA GLY A 110 4.07 5.43 -3.10
C GLY A 110 4.93 6.52 -3.78
N TYR A 111 5.62 6.22 -4.89
CA TYR A 111 6.48 7.22 -5.56
C TYR A 111 5.69 8.45 -5.98
N THR A 112 4.55 8.27 -6.58
CA THR A 112 3.66 9.34 -7.04
C THR A 112 2.60 9.72 -6.02
N GLY A 113 2.50 9.03 -4.89
CA GLY A 113 1.53 9.32 -3.84
C GLY A 113 1.88 10.55 -3.00
N ALA A 114 0.89 11.18 -2.37
CA ALA A 114 1.05 12.33 -1.48
C ALA A 114 1.38 11.93 -0.02
N GLY A 115 1.25 10.67 0.37
CA GLY A 115 1.59 10.18 1.71
C GLY A 115 3.05 9.78 1.84
N ALA A 116 3.64 9.97 3.03
CA ALA A 116 4.94 9.47 3.40
C ALA A 116 4.82 8.64 4.70
N PRO A 117 5.00 7.30 4.66
CA PRO A 117 5.00 6.46 5.84
C PRO A 117 6.33 6.61 6.58
N ILE A 118 6.33 7.38 7.66
CA ILE A 118 7.49 7.73 8.48
C ILE A 118 7.37 7.12 9.87
N SER A 119 8.47 6.67 10.43
CA SER A 119 8.56 6.26 11.83
C SER A 119 8.86 7.48 12.71
N ASP A 120 7.97 7.74 13.66
CA ASP A 120 8.13 8.74 14.71
C ASP A 120 8.11 8.04 16.08
N ASN A 121 9.20 8.12 16.83
CA ASN A 121 9.34 7.47 18.16
C ASN A 121 8.97 5.98 18.14
N GLY A 122 9.34 5.25 17.07
CA GLY A 122 9.06 3.82 16.90
C GLY A 122 7.65 3.50 16.41
N VAL A 123 6.80 4.51 16.18
CA VAL A 123 5.45 4.34 15.62
C VAL A 123 5.47 4.78 14.16
N LYS A 124 5.00 3.90 13.25
CA LYS A 124 4.88 4.23 11.82
C LYS A 124 3.58 5.01 11.57
N VAL A 125 3.72 6.25 11.10
CA VAL A 125 2.60 7.16 10.78
C VAL A 125 2.70 7.61 9.33
N THR A 126 1.60 7.59 8.60
CA THR A 126 1.56 8.18 7.26
C THR A 126 1.39 9.70 7.38
N MET A 127 2.46 10.41 7.08
CA MET A 127 2.46 11.88 7.04
C MET A 127 1.86 12.36 5.72
N GLN A 128 0.90 13.28 5.79
CA GLN A 128 0.36 13.92 4.59
C GLN A 128 1.39 14.89 4.04
N CYS A 129 1.76 14.73 2.79
CA CYS A 129 2.81 15.49 2.10
C CYS A 129 2.31 15.99 0.74
N VAL A 130 3.23 16.55 -0.04
CA VAL A 130 2.98 16.96 -1.43
C VAL A 130 3.61 15.90 -2.35
N ALA A 131 2.86 15.48 -3.36
CA ALA A 131 3.39 14.56 -4.37
C ALA A 131 4.55 15.21 -5.18
N PRO A 132 5.46 14.41 -5.72
CA PRO A 132 6.56 14.95 -6.53
C PRO A 132 6.05 15.63 -7.80
N GLN A 133 6.76 16.68 -8.22
CA GLN A 133 6.47 17.37 -9.49
C GLN A 133 6.97 16.60 -10.70
N VAL A 134 8.02 15.80 -10.51
CA VAL A 134 8.66 15.00 -11.55
C VAL A 134 9.00 13.64 -10.96
N VAL A 135 8.66 12.60 -11.68
CA VAL A 135 9.03 11.21 -11.38
C VAL A 135 9.73 10.64 -12.60
N ILE A 136 10.93 10.13 -12.38
CA ILE A 136 11.75 9.51 -13.44
C ILE A 136 12.11 8.10 -13.01
N PHE A 137 11.89 7.14 -13.90
CA PHE A 137 12.43 5.79 -13.81
C PHE A 137 13.28 5.50 -15.06
N ASP A 138 14.56 5.27 -14.84
CA ASP A 138 15.41 4.64 -15.82
C ASP A 138 15.22 3.13 -15.69
N LEU A 139 14.69 2.49 -16.73
CA LEU A 139 14.31 1.08 -16.67
C LEU A 139 15.54 0.17 -16.54
N ASP A 140 16.69 0.54 -17.12
CA ASP A 140 17.91 -0.25 -16.99
C ASP A 140 18.45 -0.23 -15.55
N ILE A 141 18.46 0.95 -14.92
CA ILE A 141 18.85 1.11 -13.52
C ILE A 141 17.87 0.36 -12.61
N THR A 142 16.58 0.53 -12.86
CA THR A 142 15.52 -0.02 -12.02
C THR A 142 15.47 -1.55 -12.13
N ALA A 143 15.68 -2.11 -13.33
CA ALA A 143 15.74 -3.56 -13.57
C ALA A 143 17.00 -4.20 -12.96
N ALA A 144 18.09 -3.44 -12.83
CA ALA A 144 19.32 -3.90 -12.18
C ALA A 144 19.23 -3.88 -10.64
N ALA A 145 18.15 -3.36 -10.05
CA ALA A 145 17.93 -3.37 -8.61
C ALA A 145 17.84 -4.81 -8.07
N PRO A 146 18.17 -5.03 -6.77
CA PRO A 146 18.01 -6.35 -6.17
C PRO A 146 16.61 -6.93 -6.41
N GLN A 147 16.54 -8.20 -6.87
CA GLN A 147 15.28 -8.88 -7.20
C GLN A 147 14.24 -8.84 -6.07
N VAL A 148 14.69 -8.82 -4.82
CA VAL A 148 13.81 -8.69 -3.64
C VAL A 148 13.01 -7.39 -3.66
N MET A 149 13.52 -6.31 -4.26
CA MET A 149 12.81 -5.04 -4.38
C MET A 149 11.74 -5.10 -5.49
N THR A 150 12.05 -5.72 -6.62
CA THR A 150 11.08 -5.98 -7.69
C THR A 150 9.96 -6.88 -7.21
N ALA A 151 10.29 -7.95 -6.46
CA ALA A 151 9.33 -8.83 -5.83
C ALA A 151 8.43 -8.10 -4.82
N SER A 152 8.97 -7.10 -4.11
CA SER A 152 8.19 -6.22 -3.24
C SER A 152 7.16 -5.40 -4.03
N GLY A 153 7.59 -4.76 -5.12
CA GLY A 153 6.67 -4.00 -5.98
C GLY A 153 5.60 -4.86 -6.63
N TYR A 154 5.96 -6.09 -7.04
CA TYR A 154 4.99 -7.06 -7.55
C TYR A 154 3.93 -7.41 -6.49
N GLY A 155 4.35 -7.66 -5.24
CA GLY A 155 3.43 -7.91 -4.12
C GLY A 155 2.55 -6.72 -3.78
N ASP A 156 3.09 -5.50 -3.87
CA ASP A 156 2.35 -4.27 -3.62
C ASP A 156 1.32 -3.99 -4.74
N LEU A 157 1.73 -4.16 -6.01
CA LEU A 157 0.79 -4.02 -7.14
C LEU A 157 -0.33 -5.06 -7.08
N ALA A 158 -0.06 -6.27 -6.60
CA ALA A 158 -1.02 -7.35 -6.42
C ALA A 158 -2.23 -6.97 -5.56
N ALA A 159 -2.02 -6.14 -4.55
CA ALA A 159 -3.06 -5.65 -3.64
C ALA A 159 -4.22 -4.94 -4.35
N LYS A 160 -3.97 -4.39 -5.54
CA LYS A 160 -5.00 -3.67 -6.31
C LYS A 160 -6.13 -4.61 -6.74
N ILE A 161 -5.90 -5.93 -6.77
CA ILE A 161 -6.92 -6.92 -7.09
C ILE A 161 -7.96 -7.03 -5.96
N PRO A 162 -7.63 -7.47 -4.73
CA PRO A 162 -8.61 -7.51 -3.64
C PRO A 162 -9.01 -6.12 -3.14
N GLY A 163 -8.13 -5.12 -3.15
CA GLY A 163 -8.48 -3.75 -2.81
C GLY A 163 -9.54 -3.15 -3.72
N GLY A 164 -9.47 -3.46 -5.03
CA GLY A 164 -10.52 -3.13 -5.99
C GLY A 164 -11.83 -3.85 -5.67
N ALA A 165 -11.79 -5.13 -5.33
CA ALA A 165 -12.98 -5.87 -4.92
C ALA A 165 -13.64 -5.27 -3.67
N ASP A 166 -12.85 -4.83 -2.70
CA ASP A 166 -13.37 -4.11 -1.52
C ASP A 166 -14.07 -2.79 -1.89
N TRP A 167 -13.58 -2.09 -2.92
CA TRP A 167 -14.25 -0.87 -3.40
C TRP A 167 -15.59 -1.17 -4.09
N ILE A 168 -15.66 -2.26 -4.87
CA ILE A 168 -16.93 -2.75 -5.45
C ILE A 168 -17.93 -3.05 -4.33
N ILE A 169 -17.52 -3.71 -3.25
CA ILE A 169 -18.36 -4.02 -2.08
C ILE A 169 -18.84 -2.72 -1.41
N ALA A 170 -17.96 -1.75 -1.19
CA ALA A 170 -18.32 -0.48 -0.55
C ALA A 170 -19.30 0.36 -1.40
N ASP A 171 -19.16 0.33 -2.73
CA ASP A 171 -20.13 0.94 -3.65
C ASP A 171 -21.49 0.22 -3.61
N ALA A 172 -21.48 -1.11 -3.64
CA ALA A 172 -22.70 -1.89 -3.54
C ALA A 172 -23.45 -1.62 -2.23
N ALA A 173 -22.73 -1.47 -1.12
CA ALA A 173 -23.29 -1.10 0.17
C ALA A 173 -23.75 0.37 0.25
N GLY A 174 -23.42 1.19 -0.75
CA GLY A 174 -23.75 2.62 -0.81
C GLY A 174 -22.99 3.46 0.21
N ILE A 175 -21.78 3.03 0.59
CA ILE A 175 -20.93 3.69 1.58
C ILE A 175 -19.91 4.58 0.88
N GLU A 176 -19.25 4.07 -0.15
CA GLU A 176 -18.19 4.77 -0.86
C GLU A 176 -18.32 4.51 -2.37
N PRO A 177 -18.91 5.48 -3.12
CA PRO A 177 -19.15 5.30 -4.55
C PRO A 177 -17.86 5.01 -5.32
N LEU A 178 -17.94 4.09 -6.29
CA LEU A 178 -16.83 3.74 -7.14
C LEU A 178 -16.64 4.81 -8.22
N ASP A 179 -15.51 5.54 -8.15
CA ASP A 179 -15.12 6.48 -9.21
C ASP A 179 -14.55 5.70 -10.40
N GLN A 180 -15.30 5.67 -11.50
CA GLN A 180 -14.96 4.91 -12.71
C GLN A 180 -13.65 5.38 -13.37
N HIS A 181 -13.32 6.69 -13.28
CA HIS A 181 -12.09 7.23 -13.87
C HIS A 181 -10.87 6.82 -13.06
N VAL A 182 -10.96 6.97 -11.74
CA VAL A 182 -9.90 6.55 -10.82
C VAL A 182 -9.74 5.03 -10.84
N TRP A 183 -10.84 4.29 -10.89
CA TRP A 183 -10.85 2.85 -11.06
C TRP A 183 -10.08 2.42 -12.31
N ALA A 184 -10.43 2.98 -13.48
CA ALA A 184 -9.79 2.64 -14.74
C ALA A 184 -8.29 2.95 -14.72
N LEU A 185 -7.89 4.03 -14.04
CA LEU A 185 -6.47 4.42 -13.93
C LEU A 185 -5.63 3.32 -13.26
N VAL A 186 -6.17 2.64 -12.25
CA VAL A 186 -5.48 1.56 -11.55
C VAL A 186 -5.69 0.21 -12.24
N GLN A 187 -6.96 -0.16 -12.49
CA GLN A 187 -7.32 -1.53 -12.79
C GLN A 187 -7.07 -1.96 -14.24
N SER A 188 -6.98 -1.00 -15.18
CA SER A 188 -6.83 -1.32 -16.61
C SER A 188 -5.54 -2.07 -16.95
N GLY A 189 -4.44 -1.83 -16.21
CA GLY A 189 -3.12 -2.42 -16.48
C GLY A 189 -2.65 -3.46 -15.45
N VAL A 190 -3.30 -3.56 -14.28
CA VAL A 190 -2.79 -4.39 -13.16
C VAL A 190 -2.63 -5.86 -13.55
N ARG A 191 -3.61 -6.45 -14.23
CA ARG A 191 -3.56 -7.87 -14.62
C ARG A 191 -2.46 -8.16 -15.62
N ASP A 192 -2.28 -7.27 -16.60
CA ASP A 192 -1.25 -7.41 -17.63
C ASP A 192 0.13 -7.27 -16.99
N ALA A 193 0.33 -6.28 -16.13
CA ALA A 193 1.57 -6.08 -15.38
C ALA A 193 1.95 -7.29 -14.50
N LEU A 194 0.97 -8.00 -13.96
CA LEU A 194 1.17 -9.19 -13.11
C LEU A 194 1.17 -10.52 -13.89
N SER A 195 0.87 -10.51 -15.18
CA SER A 195 0.68 -11.74 -15.97
C SER A 195 1.97 -12.49 -16.31
N ARG A 196 3.14 -11.82 -16.26
CA ARG A 196 4.44 -12.33 -16.73
C ARG A 196 5.49 -12.42 -15.60
N PRO A 197 5.22 -13.18 -14.50
CA PRO A 197 6.11 -13.19 -13.32
C PRO A 197 7.51 -13.77 -13.62
N ASP A 198 7.63 -14.77 -14.50
CA ASP A 198 8.93 -15.33 -14.86
C ASP A 198 9.75 -14.39 -15.74
N ASP A 199 9.10 -13.64 -16.63
CA ASP A 199 9.75 -12.65 -17.48
C ASP A 199 10.27 -11.49 -16.62
N LEU A 200 9.45 -11.03 -15.69
CA LEU A 200 9.85 -10.01 -14.71
C LEU A 200 11.06 -10.47 -13.89
N ARG A 201 11.05 -11.73 -13.44
CA ARG A 201 12.18 -12.31 -12.68
C ARG A 201 13.47 -12.41 -13.51
N ARG A 202 13.37 -12.56 -14.82
CA ARG A 202 14.51 -12.58 -15.75
C ARG A 202 14.97 -11.19 -16.20
N GLY A 203 14.27 -10.13 -15.77
CA GLY A 203 14.58 -8.75 -16.15
C GLY A 203 14.11 -8.39 -17.57
N ASP A 204 13.05 -9.04 -18.08
CA ASP A 204 12.46 -8.68 -19.38
C ASP A 204 11.99 -7.23 -19.37
N PRO A 205 12.44 -6.37 -20.30
CA PRO A 205 12.17 -4.94 -20.27
C PRO A 205 10.68 -4.59 -20.36
N GLU A 206 9.90 -5.35 -21.14
CA GLU A 206 8.47 -5.10 -21.32
C GLU A 206 7.68 -5.45 -20.04
N ALA A 207 7.96 -6.63 -19.44
CA ALA A 207 7.36 -7.03 -18.17
C ALA A 207 7.73 -6.04 -17.06
N PHE A 208 8.97 -5.55 -17.06
CA PHE A 208 9.45 -4.58 -16.09
C PHE A 208 8.79 -3.21 -16.24
N SER A 209 8.66 -2.73 -17.50
CA SER A 209 7.95 -1.49 -17.81
C SER A 209 6.50 -1.54 -17.31
N GLY A 210 5.81 -2.67 -17.52
CA GLY A 210 4.43 -2.87 -17.05
C GLY A 210 4.32 -2.77 -15.53
N LEU A 211 5.27 -3.37 -14.78
CA LEU A 211 5.29 -3.25 -13.31
C LEU A 211 5.49 -1.79 -12.87
N VAL A 212 6.47 -1.09 -13.44
CA VAL A 212 6.76 0.32 -13.11
C VAL A 212 5.54 1.19 -13.41
N GLU A 213 4.93 1.04 -14.59
CA GLU A 213 3.73 1.77 -14.98
C GLU A 213 2.56 1.52 -14.00
N GLY A 214 2.30 0.27 -13.65
CA GLY A 214 1.25 -0.08 -12.69
C GLY A 214 1.44 0.58 -11.33
N LEU A 215 2.68 0.59 -10.80
CA LEU A 215 3.00 1.24 -9.54
C LEU A 215 2.85 2.77 -9.62
N ILE A 216 3.27 3.40 -10.72
CA ILE A 216 3.11 4.85 -10.95
C ILE A 216 1.63 5.22 -11.02
N LEU A 217 0.85 4.48 -11.80
CA LEU A 217 -0.59 4.74 -11.98
C LEU A 217 -1.36 4.56 -10.67
N SER A 218 -0.99 3.59 -9.83
CA SER A 218 -1.56 3.43 -8.50
C SER A 218 -1.36 4.67 -7.63
N GLY A 219 -0.15 5.20 -7.57
CA GLY A 219 0.14 6.42 -6.81
C GLY A 219 -0.54 7.67 -7.39
N LEU A 220 -0.65 7.79 -8.71
CA LEU A 220 -1.40 8.87 -9.36
C LEU A 220 -2.90 8.78 -9.04
N ALA A 221 -3.47 7.57 -9.03
CA ALA A 221 -4.86 7.37 -8.64
C ALA A 221 -5.13 7.82 -7.20
N MET A 222 -4.19 7.56 -6.27
CA MET A 222 -4.28 8.07 -4.90
C MET A 222 -4.28 9.61 -4.86
N GLN A 223 -3.51 10.29 -5.71
CA GLN A 223 -3.54 11.75 -5.81
C GLN A 223 -4.89 12.27 -6.32
N VAL A 224 -5.41 11.67 -7.40
CA VAL A 224 -6.67 12.10 -8.03
C VAL A 224 -7.84 11.89 -7.08
N TYR A 225 -7.84 10.79 -6.34
CA TYR A 225 -8.89 10.44 -5.37
C TYR A 225 -8.77 11.21 -4.05
N ASP A 226 -7.63 11.82 -3.79
CA ASP A 226 -7.25 12.41 -2.50
C ASP A 226 -7.35 11.39 -1.33
N GLY A 227 -6.87 10.18 -1.58
CA GLY A 227 -6.93 9.09 -0.61
C GLY A 227 -6.35 7.78 -1.12
N THR A 228 -6.25 6.79 -0.22
CA THR A 228 -5.62 5.50 -0.53
C THR A 228 -6.60 4.42 -0.99
N ARG A 229 -7.89 4.73 -1.15
CA ARG A 229 -8.90 3.75 -1.59
C ARG A 229 -8.56 3.05 -2.91
N PRO A 230 -8.08 3.75 -3.94
CA PRO A 230 -7.75 3.13 -5.22
C PRO A 230 -6.63 2.08 -5.13
N ALA A 231 -5.75 2.22 -4.14
CA ALA A 231 -4.52 1.44 -4.02
C ALA A 231 -4.58 0.34 -2.97
N SER A 232 -5.53 0.40 -2.01
CA SER A 232 -5.51 -0.49 -0.84
C SER A 232 -6.90 -0.83 -0.32
N GLY A 233 -7.08 -2.05 0.13
CA GLY A 233 -8.25 -2.60 0.83
C GLY A 233 -7.84 -3.27 2.15
N ALA A 234 -8.55 -4.33 2.52
CA ALA A 234 -8.27 -5.08 3.75
C ALA A 234 -6.89 -5.75 3.76
N GLU A 235 -6.34 -6.14 2.61
CA GLU A 235 -5.01 -6.75 2.48
C GLU A 235 -3.89 -5.86 3.05
N HIS A 236 -4.00 -4.55 2.89
CA HIS A 236 -3.06 -3.59 3.49
C HIS A 236 -3.22 -3.50 5.01
N TYR A 237 -4.40 -3.76 5.56
CA TYR A 237 -4.58 -3.77 7.02
C TYR A 237 -3.78 -4.88 7.67
N PHE A 238 -3.69 -6.04 7.02
CA PHE A 238 -2.80 -7.11 7.46
C PHE A 238 -1.35 -6.63 7.50
N SER A 239 -0.86 -6.03 6.42
CA SER A 239 0.52 -5.55 6.36
C SER A 239 0.82 -4.48 7.41
N HIS A 240 -0.08 -3.55 7.64
CA HIS A 240 0.08 -2.49 8.65
C HIS A 240 0.10 -3.04 10.09
N ILE A 241 -0.75 -4.03 10.39
CA ILE A 241 -0.74 -4.70 11.69
C ILE A 241 0.59 -5.43 11.91
N TRP A 242 1.11 -6.12 10.91
CA TRP A 242 2.41 -6.77 10.98
C TRP A 242 3.58 -5.77 11.04
N GLU A 243 3.45 -4.62 10.43
CA GLU A 243 4.43 -3.52 10.57
C GLU A 243 4.44 -2.94 11.98
N LEU A 244 3.27 -2.72 12.60
CA LEU A 244 3.16 -2.32 14.00
C LEU A 244 3.72 -3.37 14.97
N ALA A 245 3.59 -4.65 14.62
CA ALA A 245 4.18 -5.76 15.35
C ALA A 245 5.67 -5.99 15.02
N HIS A 246 6.30 -5.09 14.24
CA HIS A 246 7.70 -5.16 13.83
C HIS A 246 8.11 -6.46 13.12
N VAL A 247 7.18 -7.15 12.44
CA VAL A 247 7.46 -8.39 11.70
C VAL A 247 8.56 -8.17 10.68
N GLY A 248 9.69 -8.90 10.86
CA GLY A 248 10.86 -8.86 9.98
C GLY A 248 11.66 -7.56 10.05
N ALA A 249 11.48 -6.74 11.08
CA ALA A 249 12.27 -5.51 11.27
C ALA A 249 13.73 -5.81 11.67
N ASP A 250 13.99 -6.98 12.22
CA ASP A 250 15.29 -7.50 12.63
C ASP A 250 16.11 -8.14 11.49
N ARG A 251 15.52 -8.30 10.30
CA ARG A 251 16.21 -8.80 9.10
C ARG A 251 17.15 -7.72 8.52
N ASN A 252 18.15 -8.15 7.80
CA ASN A 252 19.03 -7.26 7.04
C ASN A 252 19.06 -7.66 5.55
N PRO A 253 18.46 -6.90 4.64
CA PRO A 253 17.63 -5.71 4.89
C PRO A 253 16.30 -6.07 5.60
N PRO A 254 15.66 -5.10 6.26
CA PRO A 254 14.32 -5.29 6.85
C PRO A 254 13.30 -5.76 5.82
N LEU A 255 12.35 -6.56 6.27
CA LEU A 255 11.29 -7.07 5.41
C LEU A 255 10.47 -5.93 4.80
N SER A 256 10.35 -5.91 3.47
CA SER A 256 9.68 -4.84 2.75
C SER A 256 8.17 -4.81 2.98
N HIS A 257 7.55 -3.65 2.73
CA HIS A 257 6.10 -3.46 2.78
C HIS A 257 5.38 -4.40 1.82
N GLY A 258 5.76 -4.40 0.53
CA GLY A 258 5.08 -5.20 -0.49
C GLY A 258 5.17 -6.71 -0.25
N HIS A 259 6.18 -7.20 0.48
CA HIS A 259 6.24 -8.61 0.90
C HIS A 259 5.15 -8.97 1.91
N LYS A 260 4.86 -8.07 2.86
CA LYS A 260 3.75 -8.25 3.80
C LYS A 260 2.41 -8.14 3.08
N VAL A 261 2.29 -7.16 2.19
CA VAL A 261 1.10 -6.94 1.36
C VAL A 261 0.79 -8.16 0.49
N ALA A 262 1.81 -8.85 -0.06
CA ALA A 262 1.61 -10.07 -0.83
C ALA A 262 0.88 -11.17 -0.05
N ILE A 263 1.26 -11.39 1.22
CA ILE A 263 0.58 -12.37 2.09
C ILE A 263 -0.82 -11.88 2.48
N GLY A 264 -1.00 -10.60 2.79
CA GLY A 264 -2.33 -10.00 3.02
C GLY A 264 -3.24 -10.15 1.80
N THR A 265 -2.71 -9.96 0.59
CA THR A 265 -3.41 -10.18 -0.68
C THR A 265 -3.91 -11.62 -0.80
N LEU A 266 -3.05 -12.60 -0.52
CA LEU A 266 -3.44 -14.02 -0.55
C LEU A 266 -4.51 -14.36 0.50
N ALA A 267 -4.40 -13.80 1.71
CA ALA A 267 -5.40 -13.98 2.76
C ALA A 267 -6.77 -13.47 2.30
N MET A 268 -6.80 -12.28 1.70
CA MET A 268 -8.04 -11.69 1.21
C MET A 268 -8.60 -12.40 -0.02
N LEU A 269 -7.76 -12.86 -0.96
CA LEU A 269 -8.22 -13.66 -2.09
C LEU A 269 -8.85 -14.98 -1.63
N ALA A 270 -8.23 -15.67 -0.67
CA ALA A 270 -8.79 -16.90 -0.08
C ALA A 270 -10.11 -16.62 0.66
N PHE A 271 -10.21 -15.50 1.37
CA PHE A 271 -11.45 -15.09 2.03
C PHE A 271 -12.57 -14.79 1.02
N TYR A 272 -12.25 -14.07 -0.07
CA TYR A 272 -13.19 -13.79 -1.13
C TYR A 272 -13.70 -15.06 -1.84
N GLU A 273 -12.87 -16.09 -2.03
CA GLU A 273 -13.31 -17.37 -2.58
C GLU A 273 -14.41 -17.97 -1.70
N LYS A 274 -14.17 -18.05 -0.40
CA LYS A 274 -15.18 -18.58 0.56
C LYS A 274 -16.42 -17.70 0.65
N PHE A 275 -16.25 -16.38 0.60
CA PHE A 275 -17.36 -15.43 0.59
C PHE A 275 -18.26 -15.60 -0.67
N LEU A 276 -17.66 -15.79 -1.84
CA LEU A 276 -18.39 -15.98 -3.10
C LEU A 276 -19.02 -17.37 -3.25
N ASP A 277 -18.62 -18.36 -2.43
CA ASP A 277 -19.34 -19.63 -2.31
C ASP A 277 -20.73 -19.46 -1.64
N ARG A 278 -20.96 -18.32 -0.99
CA ARG A 278 -22.25 -17.91 -0.44
C ARG A 278 -23.08 -17.13 -1.45
N ASP A 279 -24.38 -17.15 -1.30
CA ASP A 279 -25.33 -16.39 -2.13
C ASP A 279 -26.08 -15.35 -1.29
N LEU A 280 -25.60 -14.11 -1.34
CA LEU A 280 -26.21 -12.99 -0.60
C LEU A 280 -27.66 -12.71 -1.04
N SER A 281 -28.07 -13.10 -2.25
CA SER A 281 -29.47 -12.95 -2.66
C SER A 281 -30.45 -13.78 -1.82
N ARG A 282 -29.92 -14.75 -1.07
CA ARG A 282 -30.67 -15.64 -0.16
C ARG A 282 -30.44 -15.33 1.31
N LEU A 283 -29.78 -14.22 1.62
CA LEU A 283 -29.49 -13.83 3.00
C LEU A 283 -30.79 -13.62 3.79
N ASP A 284 -30.92 -14.27 4.93
CA ASP A 284 -31.97 -13.95 5.91
C ASP A 284 -31.59 -12.66 6.65
N ILE A 285 -32.05 -11.53 6.09
CA ILE A 285 -31.75 -10.20 6.62
C ILE A 285 -32.34 -10.03 8.04
N ASP A 286 -33.51 -10.60 8.32
CA ASP A 286 -34.12 -10.50 9.63
C ASP A 286 -33.29 -11.22 10.70
N ALA A 287 -32.79 -12.41 10.37
CA ALA A 287 -31.88 -13.14 11.24
C ALA A 287 -30.54 -12.40 11.45
N ALA A 288 -29.95 -11.85 10.36
CA ALA A 288 -28.72 -11.09 10.42
C ALA A 288 -28.86 -9.83 11.30
N VAL A 289 -29.95 -9.09 11.15
CA VAL A 289 -30.25 -7.89 11.97
C VAL A 289 -30.53 -8.27 13.43
N ALA A 290 -31.23 -9.37 13.70
CA ALA A 290 -31.48 -9.82 15.06
C ALA A 290 -30.21 -10.27 15.79
N ALA A 291 -29.21 -10.78 15.07
CA ALA A 291 -27.91 -11.19 15.60
C ALA A 291 -26.89 -10.04 15.69
N TRP A 292 -27.19 -8.87 15.10
CA TRP A 292 -26.26 -7.75 15.06
C TRP A 292 -25.97 -7.18 16.45
N PRO A 293 -24.70 -7.14 16.88
CA PRO A 293 -24.36 -6.67 18.21
C PRO A 293 -24.57 -5.16 18.34
N ASP A 294 -24.98 -4.72 19.53
CA ASP A 294 -25.00 -3.31 19.84
C ASP A 294 -23.57 -2.72 19.91
N TRP A 295 -23.48 -1.39 19.89
CA TRP A 295 -22.18 -0.72 19.89
C TRP A 295 -21.33 -1.07 21.11
N ARG A 296 -21.91 -1.26 22.28
CA ARG A 296 -21.16 -1.58 23.52
C ARG A 296 -20.46 -2.92 23.39
N THR A 297 -21.14 -3.90 22.83
CA THR A 297 -20.57 -5.22 22.53
C THR A 297 -19.43 -5.10 21.53
N VAL A 298 -19.63 -4.36 20.42
CA VAL A 298 -18.59 -4.13 19.41
C VAL A 298 -17.37 -3.42 20.00
N GLU A 299 -17.57 -2.38 20.80
CA GLU A 299 -16.47 -1.68 21.48
C GLU A 299 -15.72 -2.60 22.45
N SER A 300 -16.43 -3.46 23.19
CA SER A 300 -15.81 -4.45 24.07
C SER A 300 -14.93 -5.43 23.30
N ASP A 301 -15.40 -5.93 22.15
CA ASP A 301 -14.64 -6.83 21.27
C ASP A 301 -13.37 -6.17 20.74
N ILE A 302 -13.48 -4.90 20.31
CA ILE A 302 -12.32 -4.13 19.84
C ILE A 302 -11.28 -3.99 20.97
N ARG A 303 -11.72 -3.66 22.19
CA ARG A 303 -10.83 -3.48 23.34
C ARG A 303 -10.24 -4.81 23.84
N SER A 304 -10.86 -5.94 23.52
CA SER A 304 -10.27 -7.26 23.76
C SER A 304 -9.26 -7.67 22.67
N THR A 305 -9.39 -7.08 21.49
CA THR A 305 -8.53 -7.38 20.31
C THR A 305 -7.25 -6.54 20.28
N PHE A 306 -7.32 -5.30 20.80
CA PHE A 306 -6.22 -4.34 20.80
C PHE A 306 -5.99 -3.77 22.21
N GLU A 307 -4.76 -3.28 22.43
CA GLU A 307 -4.36 -2.66 23.68
C GLU A 307 -4.01 -1.18 23.53
N GLY A 308 -4.16 -0.42 24.60
CA GLY A 308 -3.70 0.97 24.69
C GLY A 308 -4.25 1.89 23.59
N ALA A 309 -3.40 2.78 23.07
CA ALA A 309 -3.77 3.77 22.05
C ALA A 309 -4.28 3.14 20.74
N LEU A 310 -3.85 1.92 20.42
CA LEU A 310 -4.32 1.21 19.23
C LEU A 310 -5.78 0.76 19.39
N ALA A 311 -6.21 0.39 20.60
CA ALA A 311 -7.62 0.10 20.89
C ALA A 311 -8.50 1.35 20.70
N ASP A 312 -8.07 2.50 21.22
CA ASP A 312 -8.80 3.76 21.04
C ASP A 312 -8.88 4.17 19.56
N HIS A 313 -7.80 3.98 18.80
CA HIS A 313 -7.80 4.18 17.37
C HIS A 313 -8.81 3.26 16.66
N ALA A 314 -8.78 1.95 16.93
CA ALA A 314 -9.67 0.97 16.31
C ALA A 314 -11.15 1.23 16.68
N VAL A 315 -11.45 1.65 17.92
CA VAL A 315 -12.79 2.08 18.35
C VAL A 315 -13.27 3.26 17.53
N LYS A 316 -12.43 4.30 17.36
CA LYS A 316 -12.76 5.49 16.57
C LYS A 316 -13.01 5.12 15.10
N GLU A 317 -12.12 4.35 14.48
CA GLU A 317 -12.23 3.95 13.08
C GLU A 317 -13.47 3.07 12.84
N THR A 318 -13.72 2.08 13.72
CA THR A 318 -14.88 1.19 13.56
C THR A 318 -16.20 1.94 13.79
N LYS A 319 -16.23 2.93 14.70
CA LYS A 319 -17.44 3.72 14.94
C LYS A 319 -17.95 4.45 13.71
N VAL A 320 -17.04 4.87 12.80
CA VAL A 320 -17.40 5.56 11.54
C VAL A 320 -18.24 4.67 10.62
N LYS A 321 -17.95 3.36 10.58
CA LYS A 321 -18.63 2.41 9.69
C LYS A 321 -19.75 1.60 10.36
N TYR A 322 -19.82 1.63 11.70
CA TYR A 322 -20.88 0.96 12.46
C TYR A 322 -22.25 1.62 12.21
N VAL A 323 -23.28 0.80 12.11
CA VAL A 323 -24.69 1.21 12.03
C VAL A 323 -25.53 0.43 13.04
N ASP A 324 -26.66 0.99 13.45
CA ASP A 324 -27.66 0.30 14.24
C ASP A 324 -28.46 -0.73 13.40
N ALA A 325 -29.41 -1.39 14.01
CA ALA A 325 -30.23 -2.42 13.34
C ALA A 325 -30.98 -1.92 12.10
N ASP A 326 -31.51 -0.69 12.15
CA ASP A 326 -32.23 -0.11 11.02
C ASP A 326 -31.27 0.25 9.89
N GLY A 327 -30.11 0.82 10.22
CA GLY A 327 -29.03 1.12 9.27
C GLY A 327 -28.47 -0.15 8.63
N LEU A 328 -28.28 -1.23 9.41
CA LEU A 328 -27.86 -2.52 8.90
C LEU A 328 -28.88 -3.11 7.92
N ARG A 329 -30.14 -3.11 8.28
CA ARG A 329 -31.23 -3.57 7.40
C ARG A 329 -31.23 -2.82 6.06
N ALA A 330 -31.13 -1.51 6.10
CA ALA A 330 -31.07 -0.67 4.90
C ALA A 330 -29.86 -0.99 4.02
N ARG A 331 -28.69 -1.23 4.64
CA ARG A 331 -27.44 -1.57 3.95
C ARG A 331 -27.54 -2.96 3.31
N LEU A 332 -27.96 -3.98 4.06
CA LEU A 332 -28.10 -5.34 3.54
C LEU A 332 -29.11 -5.44 2.41
N ASN A 333 -30.27 -4.78 2.52
CA ASN A 333 -31.23 -4.73 1.41
C ASN A 333 -30.58 -4.17 0.14
N ARG A 334 -29.83 -3.07 0.24
CA ARG A 334 -29.16 -2.46 -0.91
C ARG A 334 -28.15 -3.40 -1.56
N VAL A 335 -27.35 -4.13 -0.76
CA VAL A 335 -26.38 -5.09 -1.29
C VAL A 335 -27.10 -6.29 -1.93
N VAL A 336 -28.15 -6.82 -1.30
CA VAL A 336 -28.95 -7.93 -1.83
C VAL A 336 -29.60 -7.56 -3.15
N ASP A 337 -30.20 -6.36 -3.25
CA ASP A 337 -30.84 -5.87 -4.49
C ASP A 337 -29.85 -5.76 -5.65
N ARG A 338 -28.58 -5.44 -5.36
CA ARG A 338 -27.50 -5.29 -6.34
C ARG A 338 -26.61 -6.53 -6.47
N TRP A 339 -26.92 -7.62 -5.73
CA TRP A 339 -26.00 -8.75 -5.58
C TRP A 339 -25.59 -9.39 -6.89
N HIS A 340 -26.51 -9.58 -7.81
CA HIS A 340 -26.23 -10.22 -9.11
C HIS A 340 -25.16 -9.45 -9.89
N GLU A 341 -25.26 -8.13 -9.97
CA GLU A 341 -24.29 -7.26 -10.65
C GLU A 341 -22.98 -7.18 -9.88
N THR A 342 -23.07 -7.04 -8.57
CA THR A 342 -21.91 -6.97 -7.66
C THR A 342 -21.09 -8.26 -7.74
N ARG A 343 -21.74 -9.42 -7.66
CA ARG A 343 -21.10 -10.73 -7.78
C ARG A 343 -20.36 -10.87 -9.11
N ALA A 344 -21.01 -10.55 -10.23
CA ALA A 344 -20.38 -10.60 -11.55
C ALA A 344 -19.15 -9.67 -11.66
N ALA A 345 -19.23 -8.48 -11.05
CA ALA A 345 -18.09 -7.55 -10.99
C ALA A 345 -16.93 -8.10 -10.13
N LEU A 346 -17.24 -8.72 -8.97
CA LEU A 346 -16.26 -9.37 -8.11
C LEU A 346 -15.59 -10.56 -8.80
N GLU A 347 -16.36 -11.43 -9.45
CA GLU A 347 -15.83 -12.59 -10.19
C GLU A 347 -14.89 -12.16 -11.34
N LYS A 348 -15.19 -11.02 -11.97
CA LYS A 348 -14.30 -10.42 -12.98
C LYS A 348 -13.05 -9.79 -12.34
N GLN A 349 -13.17 -9.18 -11.16
CA GLN A 349 -12.08 -8.45 -10.48
C GLN A 349 -11.09 -9.38 -9.79
N LEU A 350 -11.54 -10.50 -9.26
CA LEU A 350 -10.74 -11.40 -8.44
C LEU A 350 -9.99 -12.45 -9.28
N VAL A 351 -8.98 -13.03 -8.67
CA VAL A 351 -8.23 -14.19 -9.18
C VAL A 351 -8.19 -15.27 -8.11
N ARG A 352 -8.02 -16.53 -8.52
CA ARG A 352 -7.93 -17.65 -7.58
C ARG A 352 -6.68 -17.53 -6.71
N ALA A 353 -6.82 -17.66 -5.39
CA ALA A 353 -5.74 -17.52 -4.41
C ALA A 353 -4.56 -18.47 -4.70
N ARG A 354 -4.83 -19.75 -5.01
CA ARG A 354 -3.77 -20.73 -5.35
C ARG A 354 -3.04 -20.39 -6.66
N VAL A 355 -3.76 -19.88 -7.66
CA VAL A 355 -3.15 -19.43 -8.93
C VAL A 355 -2.26 -18.22 -8.67
N PHE A 356 -2.73 -17.30 -7.85
CA PHE A 356 -1.97 -16.10 -7.54
C PHE A 356 -0.77 -16.37 -6.62
N ALA A 357 -0.88 -17.31 -5.69
CA ALA A 357 0.26 -17.78 -4.90
C ALA A 357 1.39 -18.35 -5.78
N ASP A 358 1.05 -19.09 -6.85
CA ASP A 358 2.05 -19.55 -7.83
C ASP A 358 2.70 -18.39 -8.59
N GLN A 359 1.92 -17.38 -8.99
CA GLN A 359 2.45 -16.18 -9.66
C GLN A 359 3.42 -15.41 -8.75
N LEU A 360 3.05 -15.18 -7.48
CA LEU A 360 3.93 -14.54 -6.48
C LEU A 360 5.24 -15.31 -6.34
N ARG A 361 5.17 -16.64 -6.15
CA ARG A 361 6.35 -17.51 -6.04
C ARG A 361 7.25 -17.41 -7.27
N ARG A 362 6.69 -17.40 -8.48
CA ARG A 362 7.42 -17.26 -9.75
C ARG A 362 8.07 -15.90 -9.89
N ALA A 363 7.42 -14.83 -9.43
CA ALA A 363 7.99 -13.50 -9.34
C ALA A 363 9.06 -13.34 -8.24
N GLY A 364 9.26 -14.36 -7.39
CA GLY A 364 10.18 -14.30 -6.24
C GLY A 364 9.61 -13.56 -5.03
N ALA A 365 8.30 -13.31 -5.01
CA ALA A 365 7.60 -12.70 -3.89
C ALA A 365 7.12 -13.77 -2.88
N PRO A 366 6.92 -13.41 -1.61
CA PRO A 366 6.35 -14.28 -0.61
C PRO A 366 4.99 -14.84 -1.05
N SER A 367 4.80 -16.15 -0.84
CA SER A 367 3.57 -16.88 -1.17
C SER A 367 3.04 -17.73 -0.01
N ARG A 368 3.82 -17.79 1.07
CA ARG A 368 3.47 -18.47 2.31
C ARG A 368 3.76 -17.56 3.51
N PRO A 369 3.00 -17.69 4.60
CA PRO A 369 3.26 -16.92 5.83
C PRO A 369 4.71 -17.05 6.32
N GLU A 370 5.30 -18.25 6.20
CA GLU A 370 6.66 -18.55 6.66
C GLU A 370 7.72 -17.74 5.90
N ASP A 371 7.46 -17.35 4.67
CA ASP A 371 8.38 -16.51 3.87
C ASP A 371 8.60 -15.14 4.52
N ILE A 372 7.61 -14.66 5.27
CA ILE A 372 7.68 -13.41 6.03
C ILE A 372 7.91 -13.62 7.54
N GLY A 373 8.10 -14.87 7.98
CA GLY A 373 8.35 -15.22 9.38
C GLY A 373 7.09 -15.34 10.25
N LEU A 374 5.95 -15.55 9.62
CA LEU A 374 4.67 -15.82 10.28
C LEU A 374 4.25 -17.26 10.07
N THR A 375 3.27 -17.72 10.83
CA THR A 375 2.56 -18.98 10.64
C THR A 375 1.16 -18.72 10.06
N ALA A 376 0.51 -19.75 9.54
CA ALA A 376 -0.91 -19.66 9.16
C ALA A 376 -1.80 -19.22 10.35
N ALA A 377 -1.46 -19.66 11.57
CA ALA A 377 -2.16 -19.24 12.79
C ALA A 377 -2.01 -17.73 13.08
N ASP A 378 -0.83 -17.14 12.81
CA ASP A 378 -0.61 -15.69 12.95
C ASP A 378 -1.44 -14.90 11.93
N VAL A 379 -1.53 -15.38 10.69
CA VAL A 379 -2.39 -14.77 9.66
C VAL A 379 -3.85 -14.85 10.08
N ARG A 380 -4.32 -16.02 10.57
CA ARG A 380 -5.68 -16.18 11.09
C ARG A 380 -5.98 -15.21 12.24
N ALA A 381 -5.08 -15.09 13.20
CA ALA A 381 -5.20 -14.16 14.33
C ALA A 381 -5.20 -12.67 13.91
N THR A 382 -4.79 -12.36 12.69
CA THR A 382 -4.78 -11.00 12.16
C THR A 382 -6.15 -10.58 11.58
N PHE A 383 -7.01 -11.51 11.16
CA PHE A 383 -8.32 -11.19 10.57
C PHE A 383 -9.20 -10.26 11.44
N PRO A 384 -9.45 -10.54 12.72
CA PRO A 384 -10.25 -9.64 13.57
C PRO A 384 -9.58 -8.26 13.74
N LYS A 385 -8.27 -8.22 13.79
CA LYS A 385 -7.52 -6.96 13.83
C LYS A 385 -7.71 -6.17 12.55
N ALA A 386 -7.58 -6.81 11.38
CA ALA A 386 -7.78 -6.18 10.08
C ALA A 386 -9.18 -5.58 9.92
N MET A 387 -10.21 -6.30 10.36
CA MET A 387 -11.61 -5.84 10.31
C MET A 387 -11.83 -4.52 11.08
N TYR A 388 -11.17 -4.32 12.24
CA TYR A 388 -11.35 -3.15 13.08
C TYR A 388 -10.36 -2.01 12.85
N TYR A 389 -9.29 -2.25 12.08
CA TYR A 389 -8.13 -1.36 12.01
C TYR A 389 -8.42 0.01 11.38
N ARG A 390 -9.33 0.08 10.41
CA ARG A 390 -9.65 1.30 9.64
C ARG A 390 -11.15 1.47 9.41
N SER A 391 -11.55 2.71 9.19
CA SER A 391 -12.93 3.11 8.90
C SER A 391 -13.43 2.72 7.51
N ARG A 392 -12.53 2.34 6.61
CA ARG A 392 -12.91 1.91 5.25
C ARG A 392 -13.67 0.59 5.29
N TYR A 393 -14.81 0.56 4.62
CA TYR A 393 -15.66 -0.61 4.50
C TYR A 393 -15.07 -1.62 3.50
N THR A 394 -15.07 -2.89 3.86
CA THR A 394 -14.47 -3.99 3.11
C THR A 394 -15.37 -5.22 3.13
N VAL A 395 -14.98 -6.30 2.44
CA VAL A 395 -15.70 -7.58 2.50
C VAL A 395 -15.73 -8.17 3.91
N LEU A 396 -14.74 -7.86 4.77
CA LEU A 396 -14.75 -8.33 6.15
C LEU A 396 -15.94 -7.75 6.94
N ASP A 397 -16.26 -6.48 6.69
CA ASP A 397 -17.42 -5.81 7.29
C ASP A 397 -18.72 -6.41 6.78
N LEU A 398 -18.85 -6.60 5.45
CA LEU A 398 -20.06 -7.20 4.86
C LEU A 398 -20.27 -8.64 5.34
N ALA A 399 -19.20 -9.43 5.44
CA ALA A 399 -19.27 -10.80 5.97
C ALA A 399 -19.76 -10.82 7.42
N ARG A 400 -19.30 -9.90 8.25
CA ARG A 400 -19.75 -9.73 9.64
C ARG A 400 -21.21 -9.31 9.70
N GLU A 401 -21.61 -8.34 8.89
CA GLU A 401 -22.99 -7.87 8.78
C GLU A 401 -23.97 -8.97 8.32
N ALA A 402 -23.49 -9.89 7.46
CA ALA A 402 -24.23 -11.05 7.04
C ALA A 402 -24.23 -12.21 8.06
N GLY A 403 -23.46 -12.10 9.14
CA GLY A 403 -23.30 -13.16 10.15
C GLY A 403 -22.44 -14.34 9.70
N TRP A 404 -21.58 -14.17 8.70
CA TRP A 404 -20.78 -15.24 8.10
C TRP A 404 -19.29 -15.16 8.45
N TYR A 405 -18.86 -14.09 9.08
CA TYR A 405 -17.43 -13.74 9.21
C TYR A 405 -16.61 -14.84 9.89
N GLU A 406 -17.03 -15.32 11.04
CA GLU A 406 -16.30 -16.31 11.83
C GLU A 406 -16.17 -17.64 11.08
N GLU A 407 -17.26 -18.10 10.45
CA GLU A 407 -17.29 -19.33 9.66
C GLU A 407 -16.39 -19.22 8.43
N LEU A 408 -16.43 -18.09 7.73
CA LEU A 408 -15.57 -17.85 6.56
C LEU A 408 -14.08 -17.83 6.92
N VAL A 409 -13.71 -17.23 8.07
CA VAL A 409 -12.32 -17.27 8.55
C VAL A 409 -11.91 -18.71 8.83
N GLU A 410 -12.74 -19.52 9.49
CA GLU A 410 -12.44 -20.95 9.71
C GLU A 410 -12.25 -21.71 8.39
N GLU A 411 -13.08 -21.46 7.40
CA GLU A 411 -13.00 -22.12 6.09
C GLU A 411 -11.70 -21.74 5.32
N VAL A 412 -11.18 -20.52 5.48
CA VAL A 412 -9.90 -20.12 4.86
C VAL A 412 -8.76 -21.00 5.36
N PHE A 413 -8.80 -21.42 6.63
CA PHE A 413 -7.76 -22.21 7.28
C PHE A 413 -8.15 -23.69 7.48
N ALA A 414 -9.20 -24.17 6.80
CA ALA A 414 -9.58 -25.58 6.78
C ALA A 414 -8.51 -26.44 6.11
N PRO A 415 -8.49 -27.79 6.31
CA PRO A 415 -7.45 -28.69 5.75
C PRO A 415 -7.25 -28.62 4.23
N ASP A 416 -8.23 -28.15 3.48
CA ASP A 416 -8.16 -27.87 2.04
C ASP A 416 -7.85 -26.40 1.70
N GLY A 417 -7.56 -25.60 2.69
CA GLY A 417 -7.26 -24.17 2.57
C GLY A 417 -5.97 -23.88 1.79
N LEU A 418 -5.65 -22.60 1.66
CA LEU A 418 -4.50 -22.14 0.88
C LEU A 418 -3.15 -22.56 1.53
N TRP A 419 -3.07 -22.57 2.86
CA TRP A 419 -1.84 -22.76 3.65
C TRP A 419 -1.89 -23.97 4.58
N THR A 420 -2.45 -25.06 4.12
CA THR A 420 -2.55 -26.33 4.85
C THR A 420 -1.67 -27.42 4.23
#